data_7f35af2752fad25f6df98e613eb677cd
#
_entry.id   7f35af2752fad25f6df98e613eb677cd
#
_cell.length_a   1.000
_cell.length_b   1.000
_cell.length_c   1.000
_cell.angle_alpha   90.00
_cell.angle_beta   90.00
_cell.angle_gamma   90.00
#
_symmetry.space_group_name_H-M   'P 1'
#
loop_
_entity.id
_entity.type
_entity.pdbx_description
1 polymer ?
#
loop_
_entity_poly.entity_id
_entity_poly.type
_entity_poly.pdbx_seq_one_letter_code
_entity_poly.pdbx_strand_id
1 'polypeptide(L)'
;MIEQMGDIWSYDGVSVIVLTTNGSLTRAGKAVPGNGVTRQAVDRHPWISEKLGQLIRLHGNHVFDLGDSLATFPVEDTAWSQPDLRIIARSAEELRSLADTSGWQKILVPRPGCGGGGLRWQDVRPLLEPWFDNRFTVIHQI
;
A
#
# COMPACT_ATOMS: atom_id res chain seq x y z
N MET A 1 4.60 -8.29 13.64
CA MET A 1 4.15 -8.51 12.25
C MET A 1 3.73 -9.96 12.09
N ILE A 2 2.54 -10.17 11.58
CA ILE A 2 1.99 -11.49 11.28
C ILE A 2 2.13 -11.73 9.79
N GLU A 3 2.50 -12.95 9.39
CA GLU A 3 2.56 -13.34 7.99
C GLU A 3 1.54 -14.43 7.73
N GLN A 4 0.80 -14.31 6.64
CA GLN A 4 -0.30 -15.20 6.34
C GLN A 4 -0.49 -15.35 4.83
N MET A 5 -0.86 -16.55 4.38
CA MET A 5 -1.29 -16.78 3.00
C MET A 5 -2.80 -16.60 2.91
N GLY A 6 -3.28 -16.06 1.80
CA GLY A 6 -4.71 -15.93 1.59
C GLY A 6 -5.07 -14.87 0.57
N ASP A 7 -6.36 -14.60 0.50
CA ASP A 7 -6.92 -13.53 -0.31
C ASP A 7 -7.16 -12.31 0.57
N ILE A 8 -6.47 -11.22 0.28
CA ILE A 8 -6.60 -9.98 1.05
C ILE A 8 -8.05 -9.46 1.04
N TRP A 9 -8.79 -9.73 -0.02
CA TRP A 9 -10.18 -9.27 -0.14
C TRP A 9 -11.19 -10.06 0.71
N SER A 10 -10.80 -11.22 1.26
CA SER A 10 -11.69 -11.90 2.22
C SER A 10 -11.85 -11.13 3.53
N TYR A 11 -11.04 -10.12 3.76
CA TYR A 11 -11.10 -9.24 4.94
C TYR A 11 -11.73 -7.87 4.63
N ASP A 12 -12.19 -7.65 3.42
CA ASP A 12 -12.74 -6.36 2.99
C ASP A 12 -13.90 -5.93 3.90
N GLY A 13 -13.87 -4.64 4.32
CA GLY A 13 -14.85 -4.06 5.23
C GLY A 13 -14.65 -4.37 6.71
N VAL A 14 -13.74 -5.28 7.06
CA VAL A 14 -13.46 -5.66 8.46
C VAL A 14 -12.14 -5.08 8.95
N SER A 15 -11.18 -4.93 8.05
CA SER A 15 -9.82 -4.48 8.35
C SER A 15 -9.42 -3.38 7.39
N VAL A 16 -8.38 -2.62 7.73
CA VAL A 16 -7.78 -1.69 6.78
C VAL A 16 -6.98 -2.49 5.77
N ILE A 17 -7.27 -2.31 4.50
CA ILE A 17 -6.54 -2.94 3.39
C ILE A 17 -5.59 -1.91 2.79
N VAL A 18 -4.33 -2.30 2.65
CA VAL A 18 -3.28 -1.44 2.16
C VAL A 18 -3.01 -1.74 0.68
N LEU A 19 -2.93 -0.68 -0.10
CA LEU A 19 -2.71 -0.73 -1.55
C LEU A 19 -1.30 -0.24 -1.84
N THR A 20 -0.50 -1.05 -2.55
CA THR A 20 0.82 -0.60 -3.00
C THR A 20 0.66 0.38 -4.16
N THR A 21 1.39 1.49 -4.12
CA THR A 21 1.19 2.61 -5.03
C THR A 21 2.51 3.17 -5.56
N ASN A 22 2.40 4.14 -6.45
CA ASN A 22 3.49 4.95 -7.00
C ASN A 22 3.07 6.43 -7.01
N GLY A 23 3.97 7.30 -7.43
CA GLY A 23 3.73 8.74 -7.44
C GLY A 23 3.29 9.32 -8.78
N SER A 24 3.01 8.47 -9.78
CA SER A 24 2.65 8.96 -11.11
C SER A 24 1.21 9.48 -11.20
N LEU A 25 1.03 10.49 -12.02
CA LEU A 25 -0.29 11.06 -12.33
C LEU A 25 -0.53 11.04 -13.84
N THR A 26 -1.79 10.84 -14.22
CA THR A 26 -2.23 11.05 -15.60
C THR A 26 -2.33 12.54 -15.89
N ARG A 27 -2.57 12.92 -17.16
CA ARG A 27 -2.82 14.32 -17.54
C ARG A 27 -4.00 14.92 -16.78
N ALA A 28 -5.02 14.10 -16.50
CA ALA A 28 -6.20 14.54 -15.76
C ALA A 28 -5.97 14.63 -14.25
N GLY A 29 -4.76 14.33 -13.76
CA GLY A 29 -4.44 14.40 -12.35
C GLY A 29 -4.88 13.19 -11.54
N LYS A 30 -5.18 12.08 -12.21
CA LYS A 30 -5.54 10.82 -11.55
C LYS A 30 -4.30 9.99 -11.28
N ALA A 31 -4.30 9.24 -10.17
CA ALA A 31 -3.24 8.28 -9.90
C ALA A 31 -3.22 7.16 -10.93
N VAL A 32 -2.02 6.64 -11.21
CA VAL A 32 -1.83 5.51 -12.11
C VAL A 32 -1.79 4.24 -11.26
N PRO A 33 -2.81 3.37 -11.31
CA PRO A 33 -2.79 2.15 -10.52
C PRO A 33 -1.75 1.18 -11.09
N GLY A 34 -1.09 0.47 -10.18
CA GLY A 34 -0.27 -0.65 -10.58
C GLY A 34 -1.12 -1.88 -10.88
N ASN A 35 -0.49 -3.05 -10.91
CA ASN A 35 -1.15 -4.34 -11.08
C ASN A 35 -1.55 -4.93 -9.70
N GLY A 36 -2.23 -6.06 -9.71
CA GLY A 36 -2.56 -6.80 -8.50
C GLY A 36 -3.62 -6.15 -7.64
N VAL A 37 -3.38 -6.10 -6.33
CA VAL A 37 -4.36 -5.62 -5.34
C VAL A 37 -4.84 -4.21 -5.62
N THR A 38 -3.94 -3.32 -6.00
CA THR A 38 -4.30 -1.92 -6.28
C THR A 38 -5.19 -1.81 -7.52
N ARG A 39 -4.88 -2.57 -8.56
CA ARG A 39 -5.73 -2.61 -9.76
C ARG A 39 -7.11 -3.13 -9.44
N GLN A 40 -7.18 -4.19 -8.64
CA GLN A 40 -8.46 -4.75 -8.19
C GLN A 40 -9.26 -3.73 -7.37
N ALA A 41 -8.59 -2.96 -6.50
CA ALA A 41 -9.23 -1.92 -5.70
C ALA A 41 -9.83 -0.82 -6.60
N VAL A 42 -9.08 -0.35 -7.59
CA VAL A 42 -9.54 0.69 -8.51
C VAL A 42 -10.73 0.18 -9.34
N ASP A 43 -10.70 -1.08 -9.77
CA ASP A 43 -11.81 -1.68 -10.52
C ASP A 43 -13.08 -1.76 -9.67
N ARG A 44 -12.96 -2.04 -8.37
CA ARG A 44 -14.09 -2.07 -7.42
C ARG A 44 -14.56 -0.67 -7.02
N HIS A 45 -13.61 0.27 -6.89
CA HIS A 45 -13.83 1.61 -6.37
C HIS A 45 -13.11 2.64 -7.26
N PRO A 46 -13.71 3.00 -8.42
CA PRO A 46 -13.05 3.91 -9.38
C PRO A 46 -12.66 5.28 -8.80
N TRP A 47 -13.31 5.74 -7.73
CA TRP A 47 -13.00 7.00 -7.07
C TRP A 47 -11.59 7.05 -6.49
N ILE A 48 -10.96 5.89 -6.26
CA ILE A 48 -9.61 5.82 -5.67
C ILE A 48 -8.60 6.59 -6.51
N SER A 49 -8.59 6.41 -7.83
CA SER A 49 -7.62 7.06 -8.70
C SER A 49 -7.70 8.58 -8.65
N GLU A 50 -8.90 9.13 -8.56
CA GLU A 50 -9.08 10.58 -8.46
C GLU A 50 -8.66 11.11 -7.09
N LYS A 51 -9.09 10.46 -6.03
CA LYS A 51 -8.76 10.88 -4.66
C LYS A 51 -7.26 10.78 -4.40
N LEU A 52 -6.65 9.66 -4.75
CA LEU A 52 -5.21 9.48 -4.59
C LEU A 52 -4.43 10.48 -5.44
N GLY A 53 -4.88 10.74 -6.67
CA GLY A 53 -4.27 11.74 -7.52
C GLY A 53 -4.24 13.13 -6.89
N GLN A 54 -5.33 13.54 -6.26
CA GLN A 54 -5.41 14.82 -5.54
C GLN A 54 -4.42 14.86 -4.36
N LEU A 55 -4.34 13.78 -3.60
CA LEU A 55 -3.43 13.69 -2.45
C LEU A 55 -1.97 13.73 -2.87
N ILE A 56 -1.60 13.02 -3.95
CA ILE A 56 -0.24 13.04 -4.50
C ILE A 56 0.11 14.46 -4.98
N ARG A 57 -0.82 15.11 -5.66
CA ARG A 57 -0.60 16.47 -6.16
C ARG A 57 -0.34 17.46 -5.02
N LEU A 58 -1.04 17.31 -3.90
CA LEU A 58 -0.93 18.21 -2.76
C LEU A 58 0.26 17.88 -1.85
N HIS A 59 0.57 16.61 -1.65
CA HIS A 59 1.50 16.16 -0.61
C HIS A 59 2.69 15.34 -1.12
N GLY A 60 2.68 14.92 -2.38
CA GLY A 60 3.69 14.03 -2.93
C GLY A 60 3.35 12.56 -2.72
N ASN A 61 4.34 11.71 -2.96
CA ASN A 61 4.18 10.25 -2.93
C ASN A 61 4.36 9.72 -1.51
N HIS A 62 3.28 9.59 -0.79
CA HIS A 62 3.27 9.19 0.63
C HIS A 62 2.18 8.17 0.93
N VAL A 63 2.19 7.67 2.16
CA VAL A 63 1.10 6.86 2.70
C VAL A 63 -0.08 7.79 3.00
N PHE A 64 -1.26 7.40 2.53
CA PHE A 64 -2.50 8.16 2.76
C PHE A 64 -3.61 7.25 3.26
N ASP A 65 -4.46 7.79 4.12
CA ASP A 65 -5.76 7.23 4.45
C ASP A 65 -6.76 7.68 3.37
N LEU A 66 -7.28 6.73 2.59
CA LEU A 66 -8.26 7.02 1.53
C LEU A 66 -9.70 7.05 2.04
N GLY A 67 -9.95 6.64 3.28
CA GLY A 67 -11.29 6.33 3.76
C GLY A 67 -11.71 4.92 3.34
N ASP A 68 -12.91 4.51 3.72
CA ASP A 68 -13.47 3.18 3.43
C ASP A 68 -12.55 2.01 3.81
N SER A 69 -11.78 2.19 4.88
CA SER A 69 -10.80 1.19 5.36
C SER A 69 -9.73 0.85 4.30
N LEU A 70 -9.30 1.84 3.54
CA LEU A 70 -8.24 1.72 2.53
C LEU A 70 -7.11 2.70 2.84
N ALA A 71 -5.88 2.25 2.69
CA ALA A 71 -4.69 3.08 2.83
C ALA A 71 -3.70 2.79 1.71
N THR A 72 -2.82 3.74 1.42
CA THR A 72 -1.81 3.59 0.36
C THR A 72 -0.44 3.33 0.94
N PHE A 73 0.41 2.69 0.14
CA PHE A 73 1.78 2.34 0.52
C PHE A 73 2.68 2.45 -0.70
N PRO A 74 3.35 3.59 -0.89
CA PRO A 74 4.27 3.75 -2.02
C PRO A 74 5.41 2.73 -2.00
N VAL A 75 5.64 2.08 -3.15
CA VAL A 75 6.74 1.12 -3.33
C VAL A 75 7.72 1.57 -4.40
N GLU A 76 7.32 2.52 -5.24
CA GLU A 76 8.13 3.03 -6.33
C GLU A 76 7.84 4.50 -6.58
N ASP A 77 8.78 5.19 -7.24
CA ASP A 77 8.67 6.61 -7.51
C ASP A 77 7.63 6.89 -8.59
N THR A 78 7.70 6.16 -9.70
CA THR A 78 6.77 6.29 -10.82
C THR A 78 6.19 4.94 -11.21
N ALA A 79 5.12 4.96 -12.03
CA ALA A 79 4.47 3.75 -12.52
C ALA A 79 5.40 2.89 -13.40
N TRP A 80 6.50 3.47 -13.90
CA TRP A 80 7.45 2.79 -14.79
C TRP A 80 8.80 2.52 -14.14
N SER A 81 9.01 2.94 -12.90
CA SER A 81 10.26 2.67 -12.19
C SER A 81 10.20 1.30 -11.50
N GLN A 82 11.36 0.83 -11.08
CA GLN A 82 11.46 -0.37 -10.26
C GLN A 82 11.04 -0.04 -8.83
N PRO A 83 10.50 -1.01 -8.08
CA PRO A 83 10.31 -0.83 -6.65
C PRO A 83 11.63 -0.47 -5.97
N ASP A 84 11.55 0.44 -5.01
CA ASP A 84 12.71 1.00 -4.32
C ASP A 84 12.63 0.64 -2.83
N LEU A 85 13.63 -0.06 -2.32
CA LEU A 85 13.69 -0.46 -0.91
C LEU A 85 13.65 0.73 0.05
N ARG A 86 14.21 1.88 -0.34
CA ARG A 86 14.19 3.08 0.49
C ARG A 86 12.77 3.66 0.59
N ILE A 87 12.02 3.63 -0.51
CA ILE A 87 10.63 4.08 -0.52
C ILE A 87 9.78 3.14 0.34
N ILE A 88 10.01 1.83 0.25
CA ILE A 88 9.30 0.85 1.07
C ILE A 88 9.59 1.07 2.56
N ALA A 89 10.85 1.29 2.93
CA ALA A 89 11.22 1.55 4.32
C ALA A 89 10.53 2.81 4.86
N ARG A 90 10.50 3.89 4.08
CA ARG A 90 9.80 5.13 4.44
C ARG A 90 8.30 4.88 4.58
N SER A 91 7.72 4.15 3.65
CA SER A 91 6.29 3.84 3.69
C SER A 91 5.90 3.02 4.90
N ALA A 92 6.76 2.09 5.33
CA ALA A 92 6.51 1.30 6.54
C ALA A 92 6.43 2.19 7.78
N GLU A 93 7.34 3.15 7.92
CA GLU A 93 7.32 4.12 9.01
C GLU A 93 6.07 5.01 8.95
N GLU A 94 5.74 5.52 7.77
CA GLU A 94 4.56 6.37 7.58
C GLU A 94 3.27 5.61 7.88
N LEU A 95 3.17 4.36 7.45
CA LEU A 95 1.98 3.54 7.73
C LEU A 95 1.83 3.26 9.24
N ARG A 96 2.93 2.98 9.93
CA ARG A 96 2.92 2.81 11.38
C ARG A 96 2.41 4.07 12.07
N SER A 97 2.91 5.23 11.69
CA SER A 97 2.47 6.51 12.25
C SER A 97 0.98 6.77 12.01
N LEU A 98 0.52 6.47 10.80
CA LEU A 98 -0.89 6.62 10.46
C LEU A 98 -1.78 5.67 11.27
N ALA A 99 -1.35 4.42 11.43
CA ALA A 99 -2.08 3.44 12.24
C ALA A 99 -2.21 3.88 13.69
N ASP A 100 -1.13 4.41 14.27
CA ASP A 100 -1.13 4.92 15.64
C ASP A 100 -2.09 6.11 15.79
N THR A 101 -2.02 7.06 14.89
CA THR A 101 -2.87 8.26 14.91
C THR A 101 -4.35 7.92 14.70
N SER A 102 -4.64 6.99 13.81
CA SER A 102 -6.00 6.62 13.43
C SER A 102 -6.63 5.58 14.37
N GLY A 103 -5.85 4.97 15.26
CA GLY A 103 -6.34 3.93 16.16
C GLY A 103 -6.67 2.62 15.45
N TRP A 104 -6.05 2.33 14.32
CA TRP A 104 -6.30 1.09 13.58
C TRP A 104 -5.80 -0.12 14.34
N GLN A 105 -6.61 -1.18 14.38
CA GLN A 105 -6.31 -2.39 15.14
C GLN A 105 -5.95 -3.59 14.27
N LYS A 106 -6.32 -3.57 12.99
CA LYS A 106 -5.99 -4.64 12.05
C LYS A 106 -5.74 -4.06 10.67
N ILE A 107 -4.51 -4.22 10.20
CA ILE A 107 -4.05 -3.68 8.92
C ILE A 107 -3.49 -4.83 8.09
N LEU A 108 -4.01 -4.98 6.88
CA LEU A 108 -3.61 -6.03 5.95
C LEU A 108 -2.78 -5.42 4.83
N VAL A 109 -1.57 -5.94 4.65
CA VAL A 109 -0.59 -5.39 3.70
C VAL A 109 -0.19 -6.51 2.75
N PRO A 110 -0.28 -6.31 1.42
CA PRO A 110 0.35 -7.26 0.50
C PRO A 110 1.86 -7.16 0.64
N ARG A 111 2.62 -8.16 0.21
CA ARG A 111 4.09 -8.09 0.24
C ARG A 111 4.58 -6.96 -0.66
N PRO A 112 5.06 -5.83 -0.12
CA PRO A 112 5.35 -4.65 -0.94
C PRO A 112 6.47 -4.91 -1.95
N GLY A 113 6.19 -4.63 -3.23
CA GLY A 113 7.17 -4.75 -4.30
C GLY A 113 7.53 -6.17 -4.70
N CYS A 114 6.92 -7.19 -4.11
CA CYS A 114 7.31 -8.60 -4.29
C CYS A 114 6.49 -9.35 -5.34
N GLY A 115 5.36 -8.81 -5.77
CA GLY A 115 4.56 -9.43 -6.83
C GLY A 115 5.15 -9.14 -8.20
N GLY A 116 4.43 -8.41 -9.04
CA GLY A 116 4.94 -7.98 -10.35
C GLY A 116 6.18 -7.10 -10.27
N GLY A 117 6.48 -6.50 -9.11
CA GLY A 117 7.66 -5.66 -8.90
C GLY A 117 8.99 -6.41 -8.83
N GLY A 118 8.96 -7.71 -8.55
CA GLY A 118 10.13 -8.57 -8.62
C GLY A 118 11.11 -8.51 -7.45
N LEU A 119 10.81 -7.79 -6.38
CA LEU A 119 11.66 -7.81 -5.18
C LEU A 119 11.48 -9.13 -4.43
N ARG A 120 12.53 -9.55 -3.75
CA ARG A 120 12.49 -10.75 -2.93
C ARG A 120 11.97 -10.42 -1.54
N TRP A 121 11.07 -11.24 -1.03
CA TRP A 121 10.49 -11.03 0.30
C TRP A 121 11.56 -10.96 1.39
N GLN A 122 12.60 -11.76 1.29
CA GLN A 122 13.70 -11.76 2.25
C GLN A 122 14.43 -10.40 2.34
N ASP A 123 14.38 -9.58 1.30
CA ASP A 123 14.98 -8.25 1.28
C ASP A 123 14.01 -7.18 1.78
N VAL A 124 12.72 -7.39 1.63
CA VAL A 124 11.66 -6.44 2.04
C VAL A 124 11.27 -6.64 3.51
N ARG A 125 11.15 -7.88 3.96
CA ARG A 125 10.69 -8.21 5.31
C ARG A 125 11.43 -7.44 6.41
N PRO A 126 12.77 -7.35 6.40
CA PRO A 126 13.50 -6.63 7.45
C PRO A 126 13.21 -5.14 7.52
N LEU A 127 12.70 -4.54 6.44
CA LEU A 127 12.33 -3.12 6.40
C LEU A 127 10.99 -2.86 7.09
N LEU A 128 10.13 -3.87 7.16
CA LEU A 128 8.81 -3.76 7.75
C LEU A 128 8.82 -4.08 9.24
N GLU A 129 9.62 -5.06 9.65
CA GLU A 129 9.63 -5.58 11.02
C GLU A 129 9.81 -4.51 12.09
N PRO A 130 10.67 -3.49 11.94
CA PRO A 130 10.84 -2.47 12.98
C PRO A 130 9.57 -1.66 13.25
N TRP A 131 8.66 -1.56 12.27
CA TRP A 131 7.49 -0.70 12.32
C TRP A 131 6.18 -1.47 12.49
N PHE A 132 6.12 -2.72 12.02
CA PHE A 132 4.90 -3.52 12.00
C PHE A 132 4.82 -4.42 13.23
N ASP A 133 3.95 -4.05 14.16
CA ASP A 133 3.64 -4.88 15.33
C ASP A 133 2.52 -5.89 14.98
N ASN A 134 1.87 -6.46 16.00
CA ASN A 134 0.86 -7.50 15.81
C ASN A 134 -0.44 -7.02 15.17
N ARG A 135 -0.63 -5.71 14.98
CA ARG A 135 -1.77 -5.16 14.26
C ARG A 135 -1.62 -5.36 12.75
N PHE A 136 -0.41 -5.55 12.26
CA PHE A 136 -0.07 -5.65 10.83
C PHE A 136 0.06 -7.11 10.42
N THR A 137 -0.75 -7.51 9.43
CA THR A 137 -0.68 -8.83 8.79
C THR A 137 -0.26 -8.65 7.35
N VAL A 138 0.86 -9.25 6.98
CA VAL A 138 1.34 -9.25 5.60
C VAL A 138 0.77 -10.48 4.91
N ILE A 139 0.02 -10.25 3.85
CA ILE A 139 -0.68 -11.30 3.11
C ILE A 139 0.12 -11.69 1.88
N HIS A 140 0.47 -12.96 1.79
CA HIS A 140 1.01 -13.56 0.57
C HIS A 140 -0.16 -14.09 -0.24
N GLN A 141 -0.48 -13.46 -1.37
CA GLN A 141 -1.56 -13.89 -2.25
C GLN A 141 -1.22 -15.27 -2.84
N ILE A 142 -2.23 -16.07 -2.95
CA ILE A 142 -2.10 -17.42 -3.53
C ILE A 142 -2.18 -17.32 -5.06
#